data_3bc572b065b764b7f249eac8c2e06bbc
#
_entry.id   3bc572b065b764b7f249eac8c2e06bbc
#
_cell.length_a   1.000
_cell.length_b   1.000
_cell.length_c   1.000
_cell.angle_alpha   90.00
_cell.angle_beta   90.00
_cell.angle_gamma   90.00
#
_symmetry.space_group_name_H-M   'P 1'
#
loop_
_entity.id
_entity.type
_entity.pdbx_description
1 polymer ?
#
loop_
_entity_poly.entity_id
_entity_poly.type
_entity_poly.pdbx_seq_one_letter_code
_entity_poly.pdbx_strand_id
1 'polypeptide(L)'
;ICSTVIPMLKIGIDAMGGDYAPHVVVEGALMALRHIDSDSRLVLFGDEGEIRRVMEEHGAPSDTFDIVHTTEVITMDDHPAKAYNQKTDSSIRVGYKYLKEGKIDGFASAGATGAMLVGAMYSAETIRGVIRPAISALISTLDGGSFLLLDVGLNVDCKPDVLDQYGLIGSAYAEAVLAKANPRVALLNIGEESEKGNLTTKAAYELMADNGCYNFVGNIEANEIFTGRKADVVVCDGFVGNTILKQTEGFYELARMRGINDDYIDKLNYEFVGGTAVLGINAVVLIGHGRSS
;
A
#
# COMPACT_ATOMS: atom_id res chain seq x y z
N ILE A 1 32.56 6.49 24.04
CA ILE A 1 31.31 6.88 23.35
C ILE A 1 31.29 6.05 22.07
N CYS A 2 30.52 4.96 22.09
CA CYS A 2 30.33 4.13 20.90
C CYS A 2 29.34 4.90 20.01
N SER A 3 29.81 5.53 18.94
CA SER A 3 28.93 6.07 17.92
C SER A 3 28.28 4.87 17.21
N THR A 4 27.04 4.60 17.53
CA THR A 4 26.22 3.67 16.77
C THR A 4 26.09 4.27 15.36
N VAL A 5 26.81 3.71 14.41
CA VAL A 5 26.63 4.05 12.98
C VAL A 5 25.22 3.53 12.64
N ILE A 6 24.26 4.43 12.49
CA ILE A 6 22.94 4.08 11.97
C ILE A 6 23.19 3.63 10.53
N PRO A 7 22.85 2.39 10.16
CA PRO A 7 23.05 1.94 8.79
C PRO A 7 22.19 2.81 7.85
N MET A 8 22.76 3.19 6.71
CA MET A 8 22.07 3.95 5.67
C MET A 8 20.84 3.18 5.18
N LEU A 9 19.65 3.76 5.31
CA LEU A 9 18.40 3.18 4.83
C LEU A 9 18.34 3.26 3.29
N LYS A 10 18.12 2.13 2.63
CA LYS A 10 18.03 2.05 1.17
C LYS A 10 16.62 1.72 0.72
N ILE A 11 16.00 2.63 -0.03
CA ILE A 11 14.64 2.45 -0.57
C ILE A 11 14.73 2.22 -2.07
N GLY A 12 14.30 1.04 -2.51
CA GLY A 12 14.17 0.69 -3.91
C GLY A 12 12.91 1.26 -4.53
N ILE A 13 13.02 1.80 -5.73
CA ILE A 13 11.89 2.34 -6.50
C ILE A 13 11.94 1.75 -7.90
N ASP A 14 10.83 1.14 -8.32
CA ASP A 14 10.62 0.73 -9.70
C ASP A 14 10.43 1.96 -10.59
N ALA A 15 11.50 2.36 -11.29
CA ALA A 15 11.47 3.53 -12.16
C ALA A 15 10.64 3.34 -13.44
N MET A 16 10.29 2.10 -13.78
CA MET A 16 9.53 1.75 -14.99
C MET A 16 8.05 1.47 -14.67
N GLY A 17 7.62 1.64 -13.42
CA GLY A 17 6.25 1.38 -12.97
C GLY A 17 5.34 2.60 -13.08
N GLY A 18 4.16 2.42 -13.70
CA GLY A 18 3.14 3.45 -13.88
C GLY A 18 3.00 3.94 -15.34
N ASP A 19 1.89 4.64 -15.59
CA ASP A 19 1.48 5.04 -16.95
C ASP A 19 2.41 6.10 -17.55
N TYR A 20 3.13 6.86 -16.70
CA TYR A 20 4.02 7.96 -17.09
C TYR A 20 5.49 7.69 -16.76
N ALA A 21 5.83 6.43 -16.47
CA ALA A 21 7.20 6.02 -16.21
C ALA A 21 8.09 6.15 -17.47
N PRO A 22 9.39 6.40 -17.32
CA PRO A 22 10.10 6.67 -16.07
C PRO A 22 10.03 8.13 -15.60
N HIS A 23 9.52 9.04 -16.44
CA HIS A 23 9.62 10.49 -16.25
C HIS A 23 9.08 10.94 -14.87
N VAL A 24 7.81 10.65 -14.62
CA VAL A 24 7.12 11.03 -13.36
C VAL A 24 7.74 10.37 -12.14
N VAL A 25 8.20 9.12 -12.27
CA VAL A 25 8.82 8.40 -11.15
C VAL A 25 10.16 9.01 -10.77
N VAL A 26 10.99 9.36 -11.75
CA VAL A 26 12.29 10.00 -11.51
C VAL A 26 12.11 11.42 -10.96
N GLU A 27 11.14 12.18 -11.49
CA GLU A 27 10.80 13.51 -10.98
C GLU A 27 10.30 13.42 -9.52
N GLY A 28 9.39 12.49 -9.23
CA GLY A 28 8.92 12.23 -7.86
C GLY A 28 10.05 11.81 -6.91
N ALA A 29 10.99 10.99 -7.37
CA ALA A 29 12.17 10.62 -6.59
C ALA A 29 13.07 11.84 -6.29
N LEU A 30 13.26 12.77 -7.25
CA LEU A 30 14.00 14.02 -7.04
C LEU A 30 13.29 14.94 -6.03
N MET A 31 11.96 14.99 -6.08
CA MET A 31 11.17 15.74 -5.09
C MET A 31 11.29 15.13 -3.69
N ALA A 32 11.26 13.80 -3.58
CA ALA A 32 11.37 13.07 -2.33
C ALA A 32 12.70 13.33 -1.60
N LEU A 33 13.80 13.57 -2.31
CA LEU A 33 15.09 13.91 -1.70
C LEU A 33 15.04 15.14 -0.77
N ARG A 34 14.05 16.01 -0.92
CA ARG A 34 13.87 17.20 -0.06
C ARG A 34 13.21 16.86 1.28
N HIS A 35 12.68 15.64 1.42
CA HIS A 35 11.86 15.21 2.54
C HIS A 35 12.43 13.97 3.26
N ILE A 36 13.42 13.31 2.68
CA ILE A 36 14.09 12.16 3.31
C ILE A 36 15.35 12.60 4.05
N ASP A 37 15.69 11.85 5.10
CA ASP A 37 16.88 12.12 5.90
C ASP A 37 18.17 11.80 5.12
N SER A 38 19.26 12.46 5.48
CA SER A 38 20.58 12.33 4.83
C SER A 38 21.22 10.94 4.99
N ASP A 39 20.72 10.11 5.89
CA ASP A 39 21.07 8.71 6.08
C ASP A 39 20.22 7.73 5.26
N SER A 40 19.41 8.27 4.34
CA SER A 40 18.59 7.49 3.41
C SER A 40 19.10 7.62 1.97
N ARG A 41 19.00 6.53 1.20
CA ARG A 41 19.41 6.46 -0.20
C ARG A 41 18.31 5.85 -1.05
N LEU A 42 18.00 6.49 -2.20
CA LEU A 42 17.08 5.94 -3.18
C LEU A 42 17.85 5.11 -4.22
N VAL A 43 17.31 3.93 -4.53
CA VAL A 43 17.86 3.00 -5.52
C VAL A 43 16.80 2.81 -6.61
N LEU A 44 17.08 3.29 -7.83
CA LEU A 44 16.15 3.22 -8.95
C LEU A 44 16.41 1.96 -9.79
N PHE A 45 15.35 1.21 -10.08
CA PHE A 45 15.40 0.01 -10.92
C PHE A 45 14.74 0.30 -12.26
N GLY A 46 15.46 0.17 -13.38
CA GLY A 46 14.91 0.45 -14.70
C GLY A 46 15.98 0.62 -15.78
N ASP A 47 15.58 1.12 -16.95
CA ASP A 47 16.51 1.48 -18.01
C ASP A 47 17.39 2.66 -17.57
N GLU A 48 18.68 2.40 -17.38
CA GLU A 48 19.64 3.41 -16.89
C GLU A 48 19.72 4.60 -17.83
N GLY A 49 19.66 4.39 -19.15
CA GLY A 49 19.73 5.46 -20.14
C GLY A 49 18.54 6.40 -20.04
N GLU A 50 17.34 5.86 -19.91
CA GLU A 50 16.12 6.64 -19.75
C GLU A 50 16.08 7.38 -18.40
N ILE A 51 16.45 6.70 -17.30
CA ILE A 51 16.55 7.33 -15.96
C ILE A 51 17.52 8.50 -15.99
N ARG A 52 18.74 8.31 -16.53
CA ARG A 52 19.75 9.37 -16.60
C ARG A 52 19.31 10.54 -17.48
N ARG A 53 18.62 10.27 -18.59
CA ARG A 53 18.07 11.33 -19.45
C ARG A 53 17.11 12.23 -18.67
N VAL A 54 16.19 11.64 -17.90
CA VAL A 54 15.23 12.43 -17.08
C VAL A 54 15.98 13.21 -15.97
N MET A 55 16.99 12.60 -15.34
CA MET A 55 17.82 13.30 -14.36
C MET A 55 18.52 14.53 -14.97
N GLU A 56 19.07 14.41 -16.17
CA GLU A 56 19.72 15.51 -16.90
C GLU A 56 18.73 16.62 -17.26
N GLU A 57 17.52 16.28 -17.71
CA GLU A 57 16.43 17.23 -18.00
C GLU A 57 16.08 18.10 -16.76
N HIS A 58 16.23 17.53 -15.55
CA HIS A 58 16.00 18.22 -14.28
C HIS A 58 17.29 18.82 -13.66
N GLY A 59 18.43 18.72 -14.33
CA GLY A 59 19.71 19.26 -13.84
C GLY A 59 20.26 18.52 -12.61
N ALA A 60 19.85 17.27 -12.40
CA ALA A 60 20.31 16.47 -11.27
C ALA A 60 21.71 15.88 -11.52
N PRO A 61 22.63 15.90 -10.52
CA PRO A 61 23.92 15.23 -10.61
C PRO A 61 23.80 13.73 -10.92
N SER A 62 24.77 13.17 -11.64
CA SER A 62 24.76 11.77 -12.07
C SER A 62 24.85 10.75 -10.92
N ASP A 63 25.28 11.17 -9.74
CA ASP A 63 25.42 10.39 -8.51
C ASP A 63 24.25 10.58 -7.51
N THR A 64 23.18 11.29 -7.93
CA THR A 64 22.01 11.56 -7.10
C THR A 64 21.34 10.26 -6.61
N PHE A 65 21.22 9.26 -7.48
CA PHE A 65 20.62 7.96 -7.17
C PHE A 65 21.61 6.82 -7.42
N ASP A 66 21.43 5.72 -6.70
CA ASP A 66 21.97 4.43 -7.13
C ASP A 66 21.03 3.88 -8.21
N ILE A 67 21.56 3.47 -9.36
CA ILE A 67 20.76 2.94 -10.47
C ILE A 67 21.11 1.47 -10.68
N VAL A 68 20.10 0.62 -10.74
CA VAL A 68 20.21 -0.80 -11.09
C VAL A 68 19.54 -0.97 -12.44
N HIS A 69 20.37 -1.13 -13.49
CA HIS A 69 19.88 -1.29 -14.85
C HIS A 69 19.06 -2.56 -15.02
N THR A 70 17.90 -2.45 -15.68
CA THR A 70 17.04 -3.57 -16.07
C THR A 70 16.52 -3.34 -17.48
N THR A 71 16.27 -4.43 -18.20
CA THR A 71 15.94 -4.39 -19.63
C THR A 71 14.49 -4.79 -19.96
N GLU A 72 13.75 -5.29 -18.96
CA GLU A 72 12.38 -5.74 -19.13
C GLU A 72 11.40 -4.97 -18.25
N VAL A 73 10.16 -4.84 -18.71
CA VAL A 73 9.06 -4.21 -17.96
C VAL A 73 7.87 -5.15 -17.90
N ILE A 74 7.29 -5.34 -16.71
CA ILE A 74 6.00 -6.02 -16.54
C ILE A 74 4.91 -4.96 -16.65
N THR A 75 4.05 -5.10 -17.65
CA THR A 75 2.96 -4.16 -17.93
C THR A 75 1.65 -4.59 -17.24
N MET A 76 0.66 -3.69 -17.20
CA MET A 76 -0.68 -3.99 -16.66
C MET A 76 -1.43 -5.07 -17.45
N ASP A 77 -1.12 -5.25 -18.74
CA ASP A 77 -1.73 -6.25 -19.61
C ASP A 77 -1.12 -7.65 -19.48
N ASP A 78 0.02 -7.75 -18.83
CA ASP A 78 0.69 -9.03 -18.59
C ASP A 78 -0.06 -9.88 -17.56
N HIS A 79 -0.09 -11.20 -17.76
CA HIS A 79 -0.56 -12.09 -16.72
C HIS A 79 0.45 -12.10 -15.54
N PRO A 80 0.06 -11.65 -14.33
CA PRO A 80 1.00 -11.31 -13.27
C PRO A 80 2.02 -12.39 -12.91
N ALA A 81 1.54 -13.62 -12.58
CA ALA A 81 2.42 -14.71 -12.16
C ALA A 81 3.31 -15.21 -13.30
N LYS A 82 2.79 -15.23 -14.55
CA LYS A 82 3.56 -15.65 -15.70
C LYS A 82 4.66 -14.63 -16.03
N ALA A 83 4.31 -13.36 -16.10
CA ALA A 83 5.25 -12.29 -16.40
C ALA A 83 6.34 -12.19 -15.32
N TYR A 84 5.96 -12.24 -14.03
CA TYR A 84 6.91 -12.23 -12.93
C TYR A 84 7.94 -13.36 -13.01
N ASN A 85 7.53 -14.55 -13.47
CA ASN A 85 8.44 -15.70 -13.61
C ASN A 85 9.27 -15.65 -14.89
N GLN A 86 8.75 -15.10 -16.00
CA GLN A 86 9.42 -15.08 -17.29
C GLN A 86 10.33 -13.87 -17.51
N LYS A 87 9.88 -12.66 -17.09
CA LYS A 87 10.64 -11.42 -17.20
C LYS A 87 11.59 -11.26 -16.01
N THR A 88 12.65 -12.04 -16.02
CA THR A 88 13.58 -12.17 -14.87
C THR A 88 14.45 -10.93 -14.66
N ASP A 89 14.61 -10.11 -15.70
CA ASP A 89 15.35 -8.85 -15.69
C ASP A 89 14.42 -7.61 -15.64
N SER A 90 13.16 -7.80 -15.22
CA SER A 90 12.25 -6.67 -15.02
C SER A 90 12.56 -5.90 -13.75
N SER A 91 12.30 -4.60 -13.77
CA SER A 91 12.49 -3.67 -12.62
C SER A 91 11.82 -4.21 -11.34
N ILE A 92 10.59 -4.73 -11.44
CA ILE A 92 9.87 -5.35 -10.32
C ILE A 92 10.61 -6.61 -9.81
N ARG A 93 11.00 -7.51 -10.72
CA ARG A 93 11.65 -8.78 -10.34
C ARG A 93 13.02 -8.56 -9.70
N VAL A 94 13.82 -7.66 -10.27
CA VAL A 94 15.15 -7.32 -9.77
C VAL A 94 15.05 -6.56 -8.44
N GLY A 95 14.07 -5.64 -8.30
CA GLY A 95 13.79 -4.93 -7.05
C GLY A 95 13.47 -5.90 -5.91
N TYR A 96 12.58 -6.88 -6.13
CA TYR A 96 12.29 -7.92 -5.13
C TYR A 96 13.49 -8.82 -4.82
N LYS A 97 14.34 -9.09 -5.80
CA LYS A 97 15.59 -9.82 -5.54
C LYS A 97 16.50 -9.04 -4.59
N TYR A 98 16.66 -7.73 -4.81
CA TYR A 98 17.45 -6.87 -3.93
C TYR A 98 16.86 -6.77 -2.53
N LEU A 99 15.53 -6.68 -2.41
CA LEU A 99 14.82 -6.68 -1.13
C LEU A 99 15.08 -8.00 -0.37
N LYS A 100 14.93 -9.14 -1.03
CA LYS A 100 15.19 -10.47 -0.44
C LYS A 100 16.64 -10.68 -0.01
N GLU A 101 17.59 -10.10 -0.75
CA GLU A 101 19.01 -10.16 -0.45
C GLU A 101 19.45 -9.13 0.63
N GLY A 102 18.52 -8.31 1.15
CA GLY A 102 18.81 -7.26 2.12
C GLY A 102 19.69 -6.13 1.59
N LYS A 103 19.69 -5.92 0.26
CA LYS A 103 20.42 -4.83 -0.41
C LYS A 103 19.63 -3.51 -0.41
N ILE A 104 18.32 -3.60 -0.21
CA ILE A 104 17.40 -2.50 0.03
C ILE A 104 16.48 -2.88 1.21
N ASP A 105 16.01 -1.88 1.96
CA ASP A 105 15.19 -2.05 3.16
C ASP A 105 13.68 -1.97 2.86
N GLY A 106 13.32 -1.38 1.73
CA GLY A 106 11.94 -1.30 1.25
C GLY A 106 11.89 -1.20 -0.27
N PHE A 107 10.75 -1.55 -0.87
CA PHE A 107 10.53 -1.49 -2.30
C PHE A 107 9.18 -0.88 -2.65
N ALA A 108 9.16 0.10 -3.55
CA ALA A 108 7.97 0.78 -4.02
C ALA A 108 7.83 0.70 -5.55
N SER A 109 6.60 0.52 -6.03
CA SER A 109 6.29 0.54 -7.46
C SER A 109 4.86 1.02 -7.71
N ALA A 110 4.66 1.85 -8.73
CA ALA A 110 3.36 2.19 -9.29
C ALA A 110 3.02 1.35 -10.54
N GLY A 111 3.78 0.29 -10.79
CA GLY A 111 3.58 -0.65 -11.91
C GLY A 111 2.47 -1.65 -11.69
N ALA A 112 2.56 -2.78 -12.40
CA ALA A 112 1.55 -3.83 -12.38
C ALA A 112 1.29 -4.37 -10.97
N THR A 113 0.18 -3.94 -10.34
CA THR A 113 -0.22 -4.34 -8.97
C THR A 113 -0.18 -5.85 -8.77
N GLY A 114 -0.72 -6.61 -9.74
CA GLY A 114 -0.69 -8.07 -9.67
C GLY A 114 0.73 -8.65 -9.63
N ALA A 115 1.68 -8.08 -10.37
CA ALA A 115 3.07 -8.51 -10.35
C ALA A 115 3.76 -8.12 -9.03
N MET A 116 3.45 -6.94 -8.49
CA MET A 116 3.91 -6.51 -7.17
C MET A 116 3.44 -7.47 -6.07
N LEU A 117 2.18 -7.91 -6.11
CA LEU A 117 1.64 -8.86 -5.15
C LEU A 117 2.28 -10.25 -5.29
N VAL A 118 2.48 -10.72 -6.53
CA VAL A 118 3.21 -11.97 -6.80
C VAL A 118 4.63 -11.87 -6.25
N GLY A 119 5.33 -10.77 -6.48
CA GLY A 119 6.67 -10.52 -5.96
C GLY A 119 6.71 -10.51 -4.44
N ALA A 120 5.76 -9.85 -3.77
CA ALA A 120 5.62 -9.85 -2.32
C ALA A 120 5.42 -11.26 -1.76
N MET A 121 4.56 -12.07 -2.39
CA MET A 121 4.28 -13.44 -1.96
C MET A 121 5.46 -14.40 -2.16
N TYR A 122 6.24 -14.23 -3.24
CA TYR A 122 7.35 -15.15 -3.54
C TYR A 122 8.70 -14.72 -2.95
N SER A 123 8.89 -13.44 -2.72
CA SER A 123 10.20 -12.89 -2.33
C SER A 123 10.25 -12.41 -0.88
N ALA A 124 9.12 -11.92 -0.36
CA ALA A 124 8.98 -11.55 1.05
C ALA A 124 8.18 -12.66 1.74
N GLU A 125 8.79 -13.32 2.71
CA GLU A 125 8.09 -14.33 3.51
C GLU A 125 7.00 -13.66 4.36
N THR A 126 5.87 -14.35 4.59
CA THR A 126 4.88 -13.87 5.55
C THR A 126 5.48 -13.86 6.97
N ILE A 127 5.09 -12.89 7.78
CA ILE A 127 5.42 -12.86 9.20
C ILE A 127 4.90 -14.17 9.82
N ARG A 128 5.72 -14.81 10.67
CA ARG A 128 5.35 -16.07 11.29
C ARG A 128 4.02 -15.96 12.05
N GLY A 129 3.08 -16.80 11.68
CA GLY A 129 1.71 -16.80 12.25
C GLY A 129 0.70 -16.02 11.44
N VAL A 130 1.11 -15.22 10.47
CA VAL A 130 0.19 -14.58 9.53
C VAL A 130 -0.35 -15.61 8.54
N ILE A 131 -1.68 -15.74 8.47
CA ILE A 131 -2.38 -16.69 7.60
C ILE A 131 -2.32 -16.19 6.16
N ARG A 132 -2.65 -14.90 5.96
CA ARG A 132 -2.61 -14.22 4.67
C ARG A 132 -2.19 -12.76 4.85
N PRO A 133 -1.28 -12.23 4.05
CA PRO A 133 -1.02 -10.80 3.98
C PRO A 133 -2.24 -10.06 3.42
N ALA A 134 -2.31 -8.74 3.65
CA ALA A 134 -3.35 -7.86 3.14
C ALA A 134 -2.75 -6.65 2.46
N ILE A 135 -3.50 -6.04 1.53
CA ILE A 135 -3.22 -4.67 1.08
C ILE A 135 -4.10 -3.74 1.91
N SER A 136 -3.50 -2.66 2.40
CA SER A 136 -4.22 -1.63 3.14
C SER A 136 -4.35 -0.35 2.35
N ALA A 137 -5.45 0.36 2.51
CA ALA A 137 -5.61 1.72 2.00
C ALA A 137 -5.91 2.67 3.16
N LEU A 138 -5.25 3.83 3.16
CA LEU A 138 -5.55 4.91 4.09
C LEU A 138 -6.56 5.85 3.43
N ILE A 139 -7.71 6.08 4.06
CA ILE A 139 -8.78 6.90 3.52
C ILE A 139 -9.06 8.05 4.49
N SER A 140 -9.11 9.28 3.96
CA SER A 140 -9.40 10.48 4.74
C SER A 140 -10.83 10.50 5.27
N THR A 141 -11.02 11.07 6.46
CA THR A 141 -12.32 11.21 7.13
C THR A 141 -12.74 12.68 7.27
N LEU A 142 -14.04 12.89 7.41
CA LEU A 142 -14.64 14.24 7.51
C LEU A 142 -14.15 15.04 8.73
N ASP A 143 -13.71 14.38 9.79
CA ASP A 143 -13.15 15.03 10.99
C ASP A 143 -11.68 15.46 10.82
N GLY A 144 -11.12 15.30 9.63
CA GLY A 144 -9.73 15.65 9.30
C GLY A 144 -8.71 14.57 9.63
N GLY A 145 -9.16 13.40 10.10
CA GLY A 145 -8.35 12.21 10.32
C GLY A 145 -8.29 11.28 9.11
N SER A 146 -8.00 10.02 9.40
CA SER A 146 -8.03 8.92 8.43
C SER A 146 -8.33 7.60 9.12
N PHE A 147 -8.86 6.64 8.36
CA PHE A 147 -8.98 5.25 8.78
C PHE A 147 -8.22 4.33 7.81
N LEU A 148 -7.78 3.20 8.33
CA LEU A 148 -7.14 2.15 7.57
C LEU A 148 -8.19 1.14 7.10
N LEU A 149 -8.35 0.95 5.80
CA LEU A 149 -9.20 -0.09 5.21
C LEU A 149 -8.33 -1.28 4.80
N LEU A 150 -8.66 -2.49 5.23
CA LEU A 150 -8.00 -3.72 4.80
C LEU A 150 -8.96 -4.93 4.85
N ASP A 151 -8.93 -5.83 3.87
CA ASP A 151 -8.09 -5.90 2.67
C ASP A 151 -8.72 -5.11 1.51
N VAL A 152 -7.89 -4.55 0.61
CA VAL A 152 -8.38 -3.78 -0.55
C VAL A 152 -8.02 -4.42 -1.89
N GLY A 153 -7.98 -5.77 -1.94
CA GLY A 153 -7.90 -6.46 -3.22
C GLY A 153 -6.89 -7.60 -3.35
N LEU A 154 -6.19 -8.01 -2.29
CA LEU A 154 -5.29 -9.16 -2.33
C LEU A 154 -6.06 -10.47 -2.17
N ASN A 155 -7.00 -10.55 -1.23
CA ASN A 155 -7.76 -11.75 -0.90
C ASN A 155 -9.25 -11.51 -1.14
N VAL A 156 -9.74 -11.89 -2.30
CA VAL A 156 -11.13 -11.66 -2.74
C VAL A 156 -12.14 -12.37 -1.82
N ASP A 157 -11.79 -13.56 -1.36
CA ASP A 157 -12.55 -14.33 -0.38
C ASP A 157 -11.71 -14.56 0.87
N CYS A 158 -12.24 -14.19 2.04
CA CYS A 158 -11.60 -14.42 3.32
C CYS A 158 -12.40 -15.39 4.18
N LYS A 159 -11.66 -16.23 4.94
CA LYS A 159 -12.25 -16.98 6.04
C LYS A 159 -12.39 -16.09 7.28
N PRO A 160 -13.26 -16.45 8.25
CA PRO A 160 -13.45 -15.68 9.49
C PRO A 160 -12.16 -15.42 10.28
N ASP A 161 -11.29 -16.42 10.38
CA ASP A 161 -9.98 -16.35 11.05
C ASP A 161 -9.00 -15.39 10.36
N VAL A 162 -9.11 -15.23 9.05
CA VAL A 162 -8.32 -14.25 8.27
C VAL A 162 -8.79 -12.83 8.57
N LEU A 163 -10.11 -12.60 8.63
CA LEU A 163 -10.68 -11.30 8.97
C LEU A 163 -10.32 -10.88 10.41
N ASP A 164 -10.41 -11.81 11.37
CA ASP A 164 -9.96 -11.57 12.74
C ASP A 164 -8.49 -11.16 12.78
N GLN A 165 -7.63 -11.87 12.03
CA GLN A 165 -6.22 -11.55 11.97
C GLN A 165 -5.93 -10.20 11.29
N TYR A 166 -6.76 -9.77 10.32
CA TYR A 166 -6.66 -8.42 9.75
C TYR A 166 -6.95 -7.33 10.78
N GLY A 167 -7.84 -7.59 11.75
CA GLY A 167 -8.04 -6.71 12.89
C GLY A 167 -6.76 -6.49 13.69
N LEU A 168 -6.04 -7.58 14.00
CA LEU A 168 -4.76 -7.52 14.70
C LEU A 168 -3.67 -6.80 13.89
N ILE A 169 -3.51 -7.16 12.61
CA ILE A 169 -2.50 -6.56 11.71
C ILE A 169 -2.78 -5.07 11.53
N GLY A 170 -4.03 -4.70 11.27
CA GLY A 170 -4.45 -3.30 11.10
C GLY A 170 -4.26 -2.46 12.36
N SER A 171 -4.58 -3.02 13.54
CA SER A 171 -4.36 -2.36 14.83
C SER A 171 -2.87 -2.10 15.05
N ALA A 172 -2.02 -3.10 14.86
CA ALA A 172 -0.57 -2.96 15.03
C ALA A 172 0.02 -1.91 14.06
N TYR A 173 -0.45 -1.89 12.80
CA TYR A 173 -0.02 -0.88 11.83
C TYR A 173 -0.49 0.53 12.22
N ALA A 174 -1.74 0.67 12.65
CA ALA A 174 -2.29 1.95 13.07
C ALA A 174 -1.57 2.51 14.31
N GLU A 175 -1.17 1.67 15.25
CA GLU A 175 -0.35 2.08 16.40
C GLU A 175 1.05 2.52 15.96
N ALA A 176 1.75 1.69 15.20
CA ALA A 176 3.15 1.89 14.89
C ALA A 176 3.39 3.00 13.84
N VAL A 177 2.53 3.13 12.84
CA VAL A 177 2.73 3.99 11.66
C VAL A 177 1.84 5.24 11.72
N LEU A 178 0.57 5.08 12.15
CA LEU A 178 -0.38 6.19 12.18
C LEU A 178 -0.44 6.87 13.57
N ALA A 179 0.37 6.41 14.54
CA ALA A 179 0.43 6.92 15.91
C ALA A 179 -0.95 6.96 16.62
N LYS A 180 -1.85 6.03 16.29
CA LYS A 180 -3.16 5.89 16.91
C LYS A 180 -3.04 5.03 18.17
N ALA A 181 -3.19 5.62 19.35
CA ALA A 181 -3.19 4.87 20.61
C ALA A 181 -4.48 4.05 20.73
N ASN A 182 -4.37 2.72 20.94
CA ASN A 182 -5.49 1.79 21.10
C ASN A 182 -6.53 1.92 19.97
N PRO A 183 -6.15 1.66 18.69
CA PRO A 183 -7.02 1.91 17.53
C PRO A 183 -8.32 1.12 17.63
N ARG A 184 -9.41 1.77 17.27
CA ARG A 184 -10.73 1.17 17.22
C ARG A 184 -10.85 0.35 15.93
N VAL A 185 -11.05 -0.95 16.07
CA VAL A 185 -11.17 -1.89 14.94
C VAL A 185 -12.64 -2.27 14.74
N ALA A 186 -13.18 -2.06 13.55
CA ALA A 186 -14.53 -2.45 13.19
C ALA A 186 -14.55 -3.46 12.03
N LEU A 187 -15.55 -4.33 12.02
CA LEU A 187 -15.84 -5.22 10.90
C LEU A 187 -16.86 -4.53 9.98
N LEU A 188 -16.53 -4.36 8.71
CA LEU A 188 -17.45 -3.81 7.72
C LEU A 188 -18.61 -4.76 7.49
N ASN A 189 -19.83 -4.26 7.61
CA ASN A 189 -21.04 -5.07 7.52
C ASN A 189 -22.22 -4.26 6.96
N ILE A 190 -23.38 -4.93 6.80
CA ILE A 190 -24.63 -4.35 6.28
C ILE A 190 -25.55 -3.81 7.40
N GLY A 191 -25.11 -3.82 8.64
CA GLY A 191 -25.83 -3.34 9.83
C GLY A 191 -24.92 -3.46 11.05
N GLU A 192 -25.24 -2.72 12.11
CA GLU A 192 -24.42 -2.62 13.32
C GLU A 192 -24.59 -3.81 14.28
N GLU A 193 -25.74 -4.51 14.20
CA GLU A 193 -26.05 -5.60 15.12
C GLU A 193 -25.16 -6.82 14.87
N SER A 194 -24.81 -7.56 15.93
CA SER A 194 -23.89 -8.69 15.89
C SER A 194 -24.32 -9.83 14.96
N GLU A 195 -25.64 -10.01 14.77
CA GLU A 195 -26.22 -11.05 13.92
C GLU A 195 -26.32 -10.66 12.43
N LYS A 196 -25.94 -9.46 12.05
CA LYS A 196 -25.96 -9.00 10.65
C LYS A 196 -24.86 -9.62 9.80
N GLY A 197 -25.11 -9.62 8.51
CA GLY A 197 -24.15 -10.06 7.49
C GLY A 197 -24.33 -11.48 7.00
N ASN A 198 -23.36 -11.94 6.24
CA ASN A 198 -23.29 -13.30 5.71
C ASN A 198 -22.66 -14.27 6.75
N LEU A 199 -22.56 -15.55 6.39
CA LEU A 199 -22.02 -16.57 7.31
C LEU A 199 -20.57 -16.25 7.73
N THR A 200 -19.76 -15.72 6.84
CA THR A 200 -18.37 -15.38 7.11
C THR A 200 -18.26 -14.21 8.08
N THR A 201 -19.00 -13.12 7.83
CA THR A 201 -18.93 -11.92 8.70
C THR A 201 -19.52 -12.18 10.08
N LYS A 202 -20.56 -13.03 10.21
CA LYS A 202 -21.09 -13.44 11.54
C LYS A 202 -20.05 -14.23 12.34
N ALA A 203 -19.42 -15.23 11.71
CA ALA A 203 -18.39 -16.01 12.37
C ALA A 203 -17.13 -15.16 12.68
N ALA A 204 -16.76 -14.22 11.80
CA ALA A 204 -15.68 -13.27 12.06
C ALA A 204 -16.00 -12.34 13.24
N TYR A 205 -17.24 -11.84 13.34
CA TYR A 205 -17.66 -11.01 14.45
C TYR A 205 -17.46 -11.72 15.81
N GLU A 206 -17.85 -12.99 15.91
CA GLU A 206 -17.68 -13.80 17.12
C GLU A 206 -16.18 -13.92 17.49
N LEU A 207 -15.32 -14.25 16.51
CA LEU A 207 -13.88 -14.35 16.73
C LEU A 207 -13.27 -13.00 17.18
N MET A 208 -13.63 -11.92 16.49
CA MET A 208 -13.12 -10.57 16.77
C MET A 208 -13.59 -10.05 18.13
N ALA A 209 -14.83 -10.38 18.54
CA ALA A 209 -15.37 -10.00 19.84
C ALA A 209 -14.69 -10.72 21.01
N ASP A 210 -14.28 -11.97 20.80
CA ASP A 210 -13.55 -12.77 21.78
C ASP A 210 -12.04 -12.47 21.80
N ASN A 211 -11.51 -11.78 20.79
CA ASN A 211 -10.10 -11.49 20.64
C ASN A 211 -9.68 -10.28 21.49
N GLY A 212 -9.00 -10.52 22.61
CA GLY A 212 -8.53 -9.47 23.51
C GLY A 212 -7.24 -8.74 23.06
N CYS A 213 -6.70 -9.03 21.86
CA CYS A 213 -5.42 -8.47 21.41
C CYS A 213 -5.54 -7.09 20.76
N TYR A 214 -6.75 -6.64 20.45
CA TYR A 214 -7.02 -5.31 19.87
C TYR A 214 -8.40 -4.81 20.31
N ASN A 215 -8.66 -3.52 20.13
CA ASN A 215 -9.89 -2.85 20.54
C ASN A 215 -11.00 -3.02 19.48
N PHE A 216 -11.72 -4.15 19.50
CA PHE A 216 -12.85 -4.38 18.62
C PHE A 216 -14.07 -3.57 19.06
N VAL A 217 -14.67 -2.79 18.15
CA VAL A 217 -15.81 -1.90 18.41
C VAL A 217 -17.10 -2.35 17.71
N GLY A 218 -17.11 -3.58 17.18
CA GLY A 218 -18.29 -4.16 16.52
C GLY A 218 -18.34 -3.91 15.02
N ASN A 219 -19.54 -4.06 14.44
CA ASN A 219 -19.79 -3.82 13.02
C ASN A 219 -19.82 -2.32 12.70
N ILE A 220 -19.48 -1.96 11.46
CA ILE A 220 -19.65 -0.62 10.88
C ILE A 220 -20.27 -0.71 9.50
N GLU A 221 -21.21 0.19 9.18
CA GLU A 221 -21.80 0.31 7.84
C GLU A 221 -20.95 1.21 6.93
N ALA A 222 -21.03 0.98 5.62
CA ALA A 222 -20.23 1.69 4.63
C ALA A 222 -20.51 3.21 4.57
N ASN A 223 -21.70 3.67 4.96
CA ASN A 223 -22.03 5.10 5.04
C ASN A 223 -21.37 5.81 6.23
N GLU A 224 -20.92 5.07 7.24
CA GLU A 224 -20.34 5.64 8.46
C GLU A 224 -18.80 5.73 8.43
N ILE A 225 -18.14 4.91 7.58
CA ILE A 225 -16.66 4.82 7.56
C ILE A 225 -15.98 6.18 7.34
N PHE A 226 -16.57 7.04 6.52
CA PHE A 226 -16.00 8.35 6.20
C PHE A 226 -16.15 9.39 7.31
N THR A 227 -16.91 9.09 8.36
CA THR A 227 -17.15 10.05 9.46
C THR A 227 -15.97 10.16 10.44
N GLY A 228 -15.10 9.15 10.52
CA GLY A 228 -14.02 9.04 11.51
C GLY A 228 -14.48 8.76 12.95
N ARG A 229 -15.78 8.67 13.19
CA ARG A 229 -16.35 8.62 14.56
C ARG A 229 -16.23 7.26 15.23
N LYS A 230 -16.34 6.16 14.46
CA LYS A 230 -16.50 4.81 15.01
C LYS A 230 -15.23 3.99 14.96
N ALA A 231 -14.46 4.03 13.89
CA ALA A 231 -13.31 3.15 13.69
C ALA A 231 -12.09 3.90 13.14
N ASP A 232 -10.91 3.41 13.52
CA ASP A 232 -9.61 3.82 12.98
C ASP A 232 -9.08 2.75 12.01
N VAL A 233 -9.58 1.51 12.14
CA VAL A 233 -9.28 0.37 11.28
C VAL A 233 -10.61 -0.29 10.89
N VAL A 234 -10.83 -0.48 9.59
CA VAL A 234 -12.02 -1.14 9.04
C VAL A 234 -11.59 -2.39 8.29
N VAL A 235 -12.09 -3.54 8.73
CA VAL A 235 -11.75 -4.86 8.20
C VAL A 235 -12.85 -5.36 7.27
N CYS A 236 -12.43 -5.88 6.11
CA CYS A 236 -13.29 -6.57 5.14
C CYS A 236 -12.47 -7.55 4.28
N ASP A 237 -13.14 -8.33 3.42
CA ASP A 237 -12.44 -9.05 2.36
C ASP A 237 -11.98 -8.10 1.23
N GLY A 238 -11.06 -8.58 0.40
CA GLY A 238 -10.48 -7.76 -0.67
C GLY A 238 -11.47 -7.40 -1.78
N PHE A 239 -12.54 -8.15 -1.99
CA PHE A 239 -13.56 -7.81 -2.98
C PHE A 239 -14.34 -6.56 -2.52
N VAL A 240 -14.82 -6.58 -1.29
CA VAL A 240 -15.58 -5.46 -0.72
C VAL A 240 -14.68 -4.24 -0.56
N GLY A 241 -13.47 -4.41 0.00
CA GLY A 241 -12.54 -3.29 0.21
C GLY A 241 -12.10 -2.63 -1.09
N ASN A 242 -11.77 -3.40 -2.13
CA ASN A 242 -11.45 -2.85 -3.44
C ASN A 242 -12.65 -2.12 -4.07
N THR A 243 -13.87 -2.64 -3.88
CA THR A 243 -15.09 -1.99 -4.37
C THR A 243 -15.28 -0.63 -3.72
N ILE A 244 -15.11 -0.52 -2.39
CA ILE A 244 -15.20 0.75 -1.66
C ILE A 244 -14.10 1.71 -2.10
N LEU A 245 -12.87 1.24 -2.23
CA LEU A 245 -11.75 2.07 -2.68
C LEU A 245 -12.03 2.67 -4.07
N LYS A 246 -12.44 1.85 -5.03
CA LYS A 246 -12.79 2.29 -6.38
C LYS A 246 -14.02 3.20 -6.43
N GLN A 247 -14.99 2.98 -5.55
CA GLN A 247 -16.15 3.86 -5.41
C GLN A 247 -15.72 5.23 -4.86
N THR A 248 -14.82 5.28 -3.90
CA THR A 248 -14.27 6.52 -3.33
C THR A 248 -13.51 7.32 -4.39
N GLU A 249 -12.64 6.67 -5.17
CA GLU A 249 -11.96 7.27 -6.32
C GLU A 249 -12.98 7.82 -7.34
N GLY A 250 -14.03 7.05 -7.65
CA GLY A 250 -15.10 7.48 -8.57
C GLY A 250 -15.89 8.68 -8.08
N PHE A 251 -16.08 8.84 -6.77
CA PHE A 251 -16.70 10.06 -6.21
C PHE A 251 -15.82 11.29 -6.39
N TYR A 252 -14.52 11.15 -6.19
CA TYR A 252 -13.57 12.22 -6.47
C TYR A 252 -13.62 12.65 -7.94
N GLU A 253 -13.51 11.70 -8.87
CA GLU A 253 -13.58 11.98 -10.31
C GLU A 253 -14.90 12.66 -10.69
N LEU A 254 -16.04 12.16 -10.19
CA LEU A 254 -17.35 12.74 -10.44
C LEU A 254 -17.45 14.19 -9.93
N ALA A 255 -16.92 14.47 -8.75
CA ALA A 255 -16.90 15.83 -8.19
C ALA A 255 -16.07 16.78 -9.06
N ARG A 256 -14.88 16.32 -9.51
CA ARG A 256 -14.03 17.09 -10.43
C ARG A 256 -14.71 17.36 -11.76
N MET A 257 -15.36 16.37 -12.38
CA MET A 257 -16.13 16.53 -13.63
C MET A 257 -17.30 17.52 -13.47
N ARG A 258 -17.88 17.63 -12.28
CA ARG A 258 -18.94 18.59 -11.94
C ARG A 258 -18.43 19.98 -11.56
N GLY A 259 -17.10 20.19 -11.50
CA GLY A 259 -16.48 21.44 -11.07
C GLY A 259 -16.64 21.72 -9.56
N ILE A 260 -16.87 20.67 -8.75
CA ILE A 260 -16.92 20.79 -7.30
C ILE A 260 -15.48 20.77 -6.79
N ASN A 261 -15.07 21.86 -6.15
CA ASN A 261 -13.79 21.98 -5.46
C ASN A 261 -14.08 22.02 -3.97
N ASP A 262 -13.61 21.02 -3.25
CA ASP A 262 -13.82 20.85 -1.81
C ASP A 262 -12.60 20.17 -1.20
N ASP A 263 -12.04 20.75 -0.14
CA ASP A 263 -10.79 20.31 0.49
C ASP A 263 -10.86 18.86 1.01
N TYR A 264 -12.05 18.38 1.39
CA TYR A 264 -12.22 17.00 1.82
C TYR A 264 -12.28 16.06 0.62
N ILE A 265 -13.02 16.43 -0.43
CA ILE A 265 -13.12 15.62 -1.65
C ILE A 265 -11.75 15.48 -2.31
N ASP A 266 -10.93 16.52 -2.30
CA ASP A 266 -9.57 16.48 -2.85
C ASP A 266 -8.67 15.50 -2.10
N LYS A 267 -8.90 15.25 -0.80
CA LYS A 267 -8.20 14.23 -0.02
C LYS A 267 -8.64 12.79 -0.31
N LEU A 268 -9.73 12.58 -1.06
CA LEU A 268 -10.15 11.26 -1.53
C LEU A 268 -9.42 10.84 -2.82
N ASN A 269 -8.61 11.73 -3.40
CA ASN A 269 -7.72 11.40 -4.50
C ASN A 269 -6.63 10.40 -4.04
N TYR A 270 -6.40 9.36 -4.83
CA TYR A 270 -5.34 8.36 -4.59
C TYR A 270 -3.94 8.99 -4.48
N GLU A 271 -3.69 10.11 -5.18
CA GLU A 271 -2.42 10.84 -5.13
C GLU A 271 -2.16 11.47 -3.75
N PHE A 272 -3.20 11.81 -3.01
CA PHE A 272 -3.06 12.40 -1.67
C PHE A 272 -2.41 11.42 -0.67
N VAL A 273 -2.70 10.14 -0.80
CA VAL A 273 -2.15 9.07 0.07
C VAL A 273 -0.80 8.55 -0.43
N GLY A 274 -0.55 8.64 -1.74
CA GLY A 274 0.72 8.28 -2.38
C GLY A 274 0.93 6.79 -2.63
N GLY A 275 0.37 5.89 -1.84
CA GLY A 275 0.50 4.44 -2.03
C GLY A 275 -0.09 3.61 -0.92
N THR A 276 -0.22 2.31 -1.19
CA THR A 276 -0.78 1.31 -0.27
C THR A 276 0.28 0.35 0.22
N ALA A 277 0.28 0.03 1.52
CA ALA A 277 1.22 -0.90 2.10
C ALA A 277 0.72 -2.35 2.02
N VAL A 278 1.62 -3.28 1.72
CA VAL A 278 1.37 -4.72 1.88
C VAL A 278 1.72 -5.11 3.30
N LEU A 279 0.72 -5.52 4.07
CA LEU A 279 0.85 -5.84 5.49
C LEU A 279 0.93 -7.36 5.71
N GLY A 280 1.62 -7.77 6.77
CA GLY A 280 1.75 -9.18 7.14
C GLY A 280 2.91 -9.92 6.45
N ILE A 281 3.83 -9.21 5.82
CA ILE A 281 5.06 -9.74 5.22
C ILE A 281 6.31 -9.21 5.94
N ASN A 282 7.42 -9.95 5.88
CA ASN A 282 8.72 -9.57 6.46
C ASN A 282 9.51 -8.60 5.57
N ALA A 283 8.82 -7.62 4.98
CA ALA A 283 9.46 -6.60 4.15
C ALA A 283 8.56 -5.36 4.07
N VAL A 284 9.15 -4.21 3.78
CA VAL A 284 8.41 -2.98 3.49
C VAL A 284 8.15 -2.92 1.98
N VAL A 285 6.89 -3.09 1.59
CA VAL A 285 6.45 -3.00 0.20
C VAL A 285 5.30 -2.02 0.07
N LEU A 286 5.45 -1.06 -0.84
CA LEU A 286 4.46 -0.06 -1.16
C LEU A 286 4.02 -0.18 -2.63
N ILE A 287 2.73 -0.09 -2.86
CA ILE A 287 2.14 -0.11 -4.19
C ILE A 287 1.50 1.25 -4.44
N GLY A 288 2.06 2.00 -5.38
CA GLY A 288 1.52 3.27 -5.85
C GLY A 288 0.40 3.07 -6.88
N HIS A 289 -0.36 4.13 -7.14
CA HIS A 289 -1.36 4.12 -8.21
C HIS A 289 -0.70 4.42 -9.56
N GLY A 290 -0.99 3.60 -10.59
CA GLY A 290 -0.32 3.70 -11.90
C GLY A 290 -0.55 5.02 -12.64
N ARG A 291 -1.61 5.76 -12.31
CA ARG A 291 -1.94 7.07 -12.89
C ARG A 291 -1.42 8.26 -12.09
N SER A 292 -0.63 8.04 -11.03
CA SER A 292 -0.02 9.15 -10.27
C SER A 292 0.86 10.00 -11.18
N SER A 293 0.72 11.33 -11.06
CA SER A 293 1.37 12.34 -11.91
C SER A 293 2.36 13.21 -11.12
#